data_dd23f24d986ff498484f2784c524f2a7
#
_entry.id   dd23f24d986ff498484f2784c524f2a7
#
_cell.length_a   1.000
_cell.length_b   1.000
_cell.length_c   1.000
_cell.angle_alpha   90.00
_cell.angle_beta   90.00
_cell.angle_gamma   90.00
#
_symmetry.space_group_name_H-M   'P 1'
#
loop_
_entity.id
_entity.type
_entity.pdbx_description
1 polymer ?
#
loop_
_entity_poly.entity_id
_entity_poly.type
_entity_poly.pdbx_seq_one_letter_code
_entity_poly.pdbx_strand_id
1 'polypeptide(L)' 'MTVMDMVDLARQVGTPADDPLAALRALRQLRTELARSEEVLVHRARTNGANGVQIAEALGVTKQAVHKKYGGRRFDGAQ' A
#
# COMPACT_ATOMS: atom_id res chain seq x y z
N MET A 1 8.93 -4.43 -10.19
CA MET A 1 7.86 -5.40 -10.46
C MET A 1 6.71 -4.73 -11.19
N THR A 2 6.19 -5.39 -12.19
CA THR A 2 5.14 -4.82 -13.02
C THR A 2 3.77 -5.21 -12.49
N VAL A 3 2.70 -4.61 -13.08
CA VAL A 3 1.33 -4.97 -12.72
C VAL A 3 1.07 -6.45 -12.98
N MET A 4 1.64 -6.98 -14.06
CA MET A 4 1.48 -8.40 -14.38
C MET A 4 2.06 -9.28 -13.28
N ASP A 5 3.20 -8.90 -12.75
CA ASP A 5 3.80 -9.65 -11.65
C ASP A 5 2.92 -9.62 -10.41
N MET A 6 2.30 -8.48 -10.15
CA MET A 6 1.39 -8.37 -9.01
C MET A 6 0.17 -9.27 -9.18
N VAL A 7 -0.37 -9.33 -10.40
CA VAL A 7 -1.51 -10.20 -10.68
C VAL A 7 -1.11 -11.66 -10.48
N ASP A 8 0.09 -12.02 -10.91
CA ASP A 8 0.59 -13.36 -10.74
C ASP A 8 0.70 -13.74 -9.26
N LEU A 9 1.26 -12.83 -8.46
CA LEU A 9 1.40 -13.07 -7.03
C LEU A 9 0.04 -13.22 -6.36
N ALA A 10 -0.92 -12.38 -6.73
CA ALA A 10 -2.26 -12.46 -6.17
C ALA A 10 -2.92 -13.78 -6.53
N ARG A 11 -2.68 -14.26 -7.74
CA ARG A 11 -3.24 -15.54 -8.18
C ARG A 11 -2.66 -16.68 -7.36
N GLN A 12 -1.37 -16.64 -7.08
CA GLN A 12 -0.73 -17.67 -6.26
C GLN A 12 -1.32 -17.71 -4.86
N VAL A 13 -1.56 -16.54 -4.27
CA VAL A 13 -2.15 -16.46 -2.94
C VAL A 13 -3.56 -17.02 -2.93
N GLY A 14 -4.34 -16.75 -3.99
CA GLY A 14 -5.74 -17.18 -4.06
C GLY A 14 -5.93 -18.62 -4.46
N THR A 15 -4.89 -19.33 -4.89
CA THR A 15 -4.98 -20.70 -5.32
C THR A 15 -4.69 -21.64 -4.15
N PRO A 16 -5.50 -22.70 -3.94
CA PRO A 16 -5.17 -23.67 -2.91
C PRO A 16 -3.77 -24.21 -3.18
N ALA A 17 -2.92 -24.13 -2.20
CA ALA A 17 -1.53 -24.50 -2.37
C ALA A 17 -1.22 -25.73 -1.55
N ASP A 18 -0.40 -26.62 -2.12
CA ASP A 18 0.11 -27.75 -1.39
C ASP A 18 1.11 -27.30 -0.32
N ASP A 19 1.70 -26.11 -0.51
CA ASP A 19 2.68 -25.57 0.42
C ASP A 19 2.23 -24.22 0.93
N PRO A 20 1.61 -24.16 2.12
CA PRO A 20 1.17 -22.89 2.68
C PRO A 20 2.29 -21.88 2.90
N LEU A 21 3.51 -22.35 3.16
CA LEU A 21 4.62 -21.43 3.35
C LEU A 21 4.98 -20.72 2.07
N ALA A 22 4.88 -21.43 0.94
CA ALA A 22 5.11 -20.79 -0.35
C ALA A 22 4.07 -19.72 -0.61
N ALA A 23 2.82 -19.97 -0.25
CA ALA A 23 1.75 -19.00 -0.38
C ALA A 23 2.01 -17.78 0.50
N LEU A 24 2.51 -17.98 1.70
CA LEU A 24 2.82 -16.86 2.59
C LEU A 24 3.97 -16.02 2.03
N ARG A 25 4.95 -16.65 1.42
CA ARG A 25 6.04 -15.91 0.81
C ARG A 25 5.54 -15.06 -0.37
N ALA A 26 4.64 -15.61 -1.16
CA ALA A 26 4.02 -14.85 -2.25
C ALA A 26 3.23 -13.66 -1.72
N LEU A 27 2.51 -13.87 -0.62
CA LEU A 27 1.73 -12.80 0.01
C LEU A 27 2.65 -11.69 0.53
N ARG A 28 3.76 -12.07 1.14
CA ARG A 28 4.73 -11.09 1.62
C ARG A 28 5.23 -10.20 0.49
N GLN A 29 5.54 -10.81 -0.64
CA GLN A 29 6.04 -10.06 -1.79
C GLN A 29 4.97 -9.13 -2.32
N LEU A 30 3.73 -9.62 -2.38
CA LEU A 30 2.61 -8.80 -2.85
C LEU A 30 2.40 -7.60 -1.92
N ARG A 31 2.48 -7.81 -0.61
CA ARG A 31 2.33 -6.70 0.33
C ARG A 31 3.38 -5.62 0.11
N THR A 32 4.61 -6.03 -0.16
CA THR A 32 5.68 -5.08 -0.40
C THR A 32 5.39 -4.23 -1.63
N GLU A 33 4.91 -4.85 -2.70
CA GLU A 33 4.60 -4.12 -3.91
C GLU A 33 3.39 -3.21 -3.73
N LEU A 34 2.40 -3.67 -3.01
CA LEU A 34 1.23 -2.84 -2.73
C LEU A 34 1.61 -1.63 -1.88
N ALA A 35 2.50 -1.81 -0.92
CA ALA A 35 2.92 -0.70 -0.08
C ALA A 35 3.63 0.37 -0.91
N ARG A 36 4.46 -0.03 -1.86
CA ARG A 36 5.12 0.92 -2.75
C ARG A 36 4.12 1.67 -3.60
N SER A 37 3.17 0.94 -4.17
CA SER A 37 2.15 1.56 -5.01
C SER A 37 1.30 2.53 -4.20
N GLU A 38 0.96 2.17 -2.98
CA GLU A 38 0.18 3.03 -2.11
C GLU A 38 0.93 4.32 -1.82
N GLU A 39 2.21 4.22 -1.52
CA GLU A 39 3.01 5.39 -1.22
C GLU A 39 3.06 6.36 -2.39
N VAL A 40 3.28 5.84 -3.58
CA VAL A 40 3.32 6.65 -4.79
C VAL A 40 1.98 7.33 -5.02
N LEU A 41 0.90 6.59 -4.87
CA LEU A 41 -0.43 7.12 -5.13
C LEU A 41 -0.85 8.16 -4.08
N VAL A 42 -0.47 7.94 -2.82
CA VAL A 42 -0.74 8.92 -1.77
C VAL A 42 0.00 10.22 -2.07
N HIS A 43 1.25 10.11 -2.46
CA HIS A 43 2.03 11.30 -2.81
C HIS A 43 1.38 12.04 -3.98
N ARG A 44 0.97 11.31 -4.99
CA ARG A 44 0.33 11.90 -6.16
C ARG A 44 -1.00 12.54 -5.80
N ALA A 45 -1.76 11.90 -4.94
CA ALA A 45 -3.03 12.47 -4.48
C ALA A 45 -2.81 13.79 -3.76
N ARG A 46 -1.80 13.87 -2.91
CA ARG A 46 -1.49 15.11 -2.22
C ARG A 46 -1.04 16.19 -3.17
N THR A 47 -0.23 15.84 -4.14
CA THR A 47 0.21 16.79 -5.17
C THR A 47 -0.99 17.35 -5.92
N ASN A 48 -2.03 16.55 -6.09
CA ASN A 48 -3.26 16.98 -6.76
C ASN A 48 -4.25 17.67 -5.82
N GLY A 49 -3.85 17.92 -4.57
CA GLY A 49 -4.66 18.69 -3.65
C GLY A 49 -5.52 17.90 -2.69
N ALA A 50 -5.42 16.58 -2.67
CA ALA A 50 -6.20 15.78 -1.74
C ALA A 50 -5.70 15.98 -0.31
N ASN A 51 -6.63 16.03 0.64
CA ASN A 51 -6.26 16.15 2.04
C ASN A 51 -6.28 14.79 2.71
N GLY A 52 -5.89 14.76 3.99
CA GLY A 52 -5.78 13.51 4.72
C GLY A 52 -7.10 12.77 4.88
N VAL A 53 -8.20 13.51 4.97
CA VAL A 53 -9.53 12.88 5.09
C VAL A 53 -9.89 12.15 3.82
N GLN A 54 -9.64 12.79 2.67
CA GLN A 54 -9.93 12.17 1.38
C GLN A 54 -9.08 10.93 1.15
N ILE A 55 -7.81 11.00 1.51
CA ILE A 55 -6.91 9.86 1.36
C ILE A 55 -7.33 8.72 2.28
N ALA A 56 -7.67 9.03 3.53
CA ALA A 56 -8.12 8.03 4.48
C ALA A 56 -9.37 7.32 3.98
N GLU A 57 -10.32 8.08 3.46
CA GLU A 57 -11.55 7.51 2.93
C GLU A 57 -11.26 6.59 1.76
N ALA A 58 -10.41 7.02 0.85
CA ALA A 58 -10.05 6.22 -0.31
C ALA A 58 -9.36 4.93 0.07
N LEU A 59 -8.53 4.96 1.11
CA LEU A 59 -7.80 3.79 1.56
C LEU A 59 -8.61 2.91 2.52
N GLY A 60 -9.73 3.42 3.03
CA GLY A 60 -10.52 2.67 3.99
C GLY A 60 -9.88 2.60 5.37
N VAL A 61 -9.12 3.61 5.74
CA VAL A 61 -8.46 3.67 7.04
C VAL A 61 -8.81 4.98 7.73
N THR A 62 -8.35 5.16 8.96
CA THR A 62 -8.61 6.38 9.70
C THR A 62 -7.67 7.50 9.27
N LYS A 63 -8.08 8.74 9.51
CA LYS A 63 -7.23 9.89 9.27
C LYS A 63 -5.93 9.81 10.05
N GLN A 64 -6.03 9.32 11.31
CA GLN A 64 -4.85 9.15 12.13
C GLN A 64 -3.87 8.16 11.52
N ALA A 65 -4.38 7.09 10.92
CA ALA A 65 -3.50 6.10 10.30
C ALA A 65 -2.76 6.71 9.12
N VAL A 66 -3.43 7.51 8.33
CA VAL A 66 -2.79 8.21 7.20
C VAL A 66 -1.73 9.17 7.71
N HIS A 67 -2.08 9.95 8.72
CA HIS A 67 -1.15 10.92 9.29
C HIS A 67 0.08 10.23 9.86
N LYS A 68 -0.12 9.14 10.59
CA LYS A 68 0.97 8.42 11.21
C LYS A 68 1.91 7.83 10.15
N LYS A 69 1.37 7.31 9.08
CA LYS A 69 2.16 6.61 8.08
C LYS A 69 2.81 7.56 7.08
N TYR A 70 2.11 8.62 6.69
CA TYR A 70 2.55 9.48 5.60
C TYR A 70 2.77 10.93 6.00
N GLY A 71 2.16 11.36 7.09
CA GLY A 71 2.17 12.78 7.46
C GLY A 71 3.29 13.16 8.39
N GLY A 72 3.65 12.26 9.30
CA GLY A 72 4.57 12.60 10.37
C GLY A 72 5.93 13.06 9.89
N ARG A 73 6.47 12.35 8.92
CA ARG A 73 7.79 12.70 8.42
C ARG A 73 7.81 14.06 7.79
N ARG A 74 6.75 14.42 7.09
CA ARG A 74 6.68 15.71 6.46
C ARG A 74 6.59 16.82 7.50
N PHE A 75 5.87 16.57 8.57
CA PHE A 75 5.81 17.52 9.66
C PHE A 75 7.16 17.70 10.29
N ASP A 76 7.88 16.61 10.47
CA ASP A 76 9.23 16.71 11.00
C ASP A 76 10.09 17.57 10.11
N GLY A 77 9.97 17.37 8.82
CA GLY A 77 10.73 18.18 7.88
C GLY A 77 10.29 19.62 7.85
N ALA A 78 9.03 19.87 8.11
CA ALA A 78 8.49 21.22 8.06
C ALA A 78 8.81 22.01 9.30
N GLN A 79 9.18 21.35 10.35
CA GLN A 79 9.47 22.04 11.61
C GLN A 79 10.92 22.43 11.77
#